data_0b47d021e21b97eaccb1276ab8c95731
#
_entry.id   0b47d021e21b97eaccb1276ab8c95731
#
_cell.length_a   1.000
_cell.length_b   1.000
_cell.length_c   1.000
_cell.angle_alpha   90.00
_cell.angle_beta   90.00
_cell.angle_gamma   90.00
#
_symmetry.space_group_name_H-M   'P 1'
#
loop_
_entity.id
_entity.type
_entity.pdbx_description
1 polymer ?
#
loop_
_entity_poly.entity_id
_entity_poly.type
_entity_poly.pdbx_seq_one_letter_code
_entity_poly.pdbx_strand_id
1 'polypeptide(L)'
;FISNSDYVGRRIKETYRRNSVTIHPNIDISNFEYCNDKQNYYLASSRLVAYKKIDIIIEAFNRMPDKKLIVIGGGPNLKNYKELANENITVMGYQPFNLLKEKMQHAKAFIFAADEDFGMIPIEAEACGTPVIAYGHGGSLETVCDGKTGMFFYEQTADAIVNAVKEFETMGSAPFKYEDCRSWAERFSEERFKREIKEFVEEKYKEFNK
;
A
#
# COMPACT_ATOMS: atom_id res chain seq x y z
N PHE A 1 10.01 -21.99 -9.73
CA PHE A 1 9.40 -20.65 -9.76
C PHE A 1 9.57 -19.97 -8.41
N ILE A 2 9.80 -18.66 -8.44
CA ILE A 2 9.68 -17.76 -7.30
C ILE A 2 8.50 -16.83 -7.59
N SER A 3 7.62 -16.63 -6.60
CA SER A 3 6.54 -15.65 -6.65
C SER A 3 6.83 -14.49 -5.70
N ASN A 4 6.38 -13.29 -6.06
CA ASN A 4 6.54 -12.08 -5.23
C ASN A 4 5.48 -11.99 -4.13
N SER A 5 4.45 -12.86 -4.17
CA SER A 5 3.37 -12.95 -3.19
C SER A 5 2.74 -14.34 -3.23
N ASP A 6 2.05 -14.73 -2.20
CA ASP A 6 1.23 -15.95 -2.20
C ASP A 6 0.07 -15.83 -3.20
N TYR A 7 -0.43 -14.61 -3.40
CA TYR A 7 -1.43 -14.31 -4.41
C TYR A 7 -0.94 -14.70 -5.82
N VAL A 8 0.27 -14.27 -6.19
CA VAL A 8 0.89 -14.67 -7.47
C VAL A 8 1.26 -16.16 -7.49
N GLY A 9 1.68 -16.71 -6.35
CA GLY A 9 1.94 -18.14 -6.20
C GLY A 9 0.74 -19.01 -6.54
N ARG A 10 -0.47 -18.63 -6.08
CA ARG A 10 -1.72 -19.31 -6.45
C ARG A 10 -1.99 -19.24 -7.95
N ARG A 11 -1.82 -18.06 -8.57
CA ARG A 11 -1.98 -17.89 -10.03
C ARG A 11 -0.97 -18.73 -10.84
N ILE A 12 0.28 -18.85 -10.38
CA ILE A 12 1.29 -19.73 -10.99
C ILE A 12 0.81 -21.17 -10.93
N LYS A 13 0.31 -21.62 -9.79
CA LYS A 13 -0.19 -22.98 -9.59
C LYS A 13 -1.38 -23.28 -10.50
N GLU A 14 -2.33 -22.37 -10.60
CA GLU A 14 -3.53 -22.50 -11.41
C GLU A 14 -3.20 -22.51 -12.93
N THR A 15 -2.34 -21.58 -13.36
CA THR A 15 -2.02 -21.38 -14.78
C THR A 15 -1.02 -22.42 -15.31
N TYR A 16 0.07 -22.64 -14.56
CA TYR A 16 1.20 -23.47 -15.00
C TYR A 16 1.23 -24.86 -14.35
N ARG A 17 0.33 -25.12 -13.36
CA ARG A 17 0.32 -26.34 -12.55
C ARG A 17 1.67 -26.62 -11.86
N ARG A 18 2.39 -25.54 -11.50
CA ARG A 18 3.68 -25.58 -10.85
C ARG A 18 3.59 -24.93 -9.48
N ASN A 19 4.33 -25.46 -8.52
CA ASN A 19 4.51 -24.79 -7.24
C ASN A 19 5.56 -23.67 -7.38
N SER A 20 5.41 -22.62 -6.61
CA SER A 20 6.39 -21.57 -6.43
C SER A 20 6.75 -21.45 -4.94
N VAL A 21 7.91 -20.88 -4.68
CA VAL A 21 8.29 -20.40 -3.34
C VAL A 21 8.04 -18.90 -3.32
N THR A 22 7.31 -18.41 -2.32
CA THR A 22 7.07 -16.99 -2.17
C THR A 22 8.28 -16.34 -1.49
N ILE A 23 8.85 -15.35 -2.17
CA ILE A 23 9.87 -14.46 -1.62
C ILE A 23 9.38 -13.04 -1.88
N HIS A 24 8.86 -12.39 -0.82
CA HIS A 24 8.32 -11.05 -0.93
C HIS A 24 9.40 -10.05 -1.36
N PRO A 25 9.10 -9.10 -2.24
CA PRO A 25 10.01 -8.00 -2.57
C PRO A 25 10.41 -7.21 -1.33
N ASN A 26 11.51 -6.50 -1.44
CA ASN A 26 11.95 -5.58 -0.40
C ASN A 26 11.59 -4.13 -0.74
N ILE A 27 11.51 -3.32 0.29
CA ILE A 27 11.66 -1.87 0.21
C ILE A 27 12.96 -1.45 0.90
N ASP A 28 13.51 -0.32 0.48
CA ASP A 28 14.63 0.28 1.20
C ASP A 28 14.10 1.07 2.41
N ILE A 29 13.99 0.37 3.55
CA ILE A 29 13.47 0.91 4.81
C ILE A 29 14.23 2.16 5.25
N SER A 30 15.52 2.28 4.93
CA SER A 30 16.35 3.41 5.33
C SER A 30 15.94 4.72 4.66
N ASN A 31 15.27 4.64 3.52
CA ASN A 31 14.73 5.80 2.82
C ASN A 31 13.47 6.39 3.47
N PHE A 32 12.82 5.64 4.38
CA PHE A 32 11.56 6.03 5.02
C PHE A 32 11.76 6.24 6.51
N GLU A 33 11.83 7.50 6.93
CA GLU A 33 11.98 7.86 8.34
C GLU A 33 10.63 7.74 9.05
N TYR A 34 10.63 7.07 10.22
CA TYR A 34 9.47 6.98 11.09
C TYR A 34 9.03 8.36 11.58
N CYS A 35 7.72 8.61 11.60
CA CYS A 35 7.13 9.83 12.13
C CYS A 35 5.80 9.53 12.83
N ASN A 36 5.65 10.04 14.06
CA ASN A 36 4.42 9.96 14.85
C ASN A 36 3.61 11.26 14.86
N ASP A 37 4.14 12.32 14.25
CA ASP A 37 3.43 13.61 14.10
C ASP A 37 2.51 13.57 12.87
N LYS A 38 1.28 13.06 13.06
CA LYS A 38 0.31 12.92 11.97
C LYS A 38 -0.57 14.14 11.82
N GLN A 39 -0.69 14.62 10.61
CA GLN A 39 -1.56 15.73 10.24
C GLN A 39 -2.94 15.21 9.80
N ASN A 40 -3.94 16.10 9.78
CA ASN A 40 -5.31 15.72 9.47
C ASN A 40 -5.58 15.68 7.96
N TYR A 41 -4.89 14.78 7.24
CA TYR A 41 -5.17 14.47 5.85
C TYR A 41 -4.90 12.99 5.55
N TYR A 42 -5.57 12.47 4.54
CA TYR A 42 -5.34 11.15 3.96
C TYR A 42 -4.47 11.28 2.71
N LEU A 43 -3.70 10.24 2.42
CA LEU A 43 -2.84 10.19 1.24
C LEU A 43 -3.20 9.01 0.35
N ALA A 44 -3.26 9.23 -0.95
CA ALA A 44 -3.23 8.19 -1.95
C ALA A 44 -2.11 8.49 -2.95
N SER A 45 -1.33 7.49 -3.32
CA SER A 45 -0.25 7.68 -4.28
C SER A 45 -0.09 6.46 -5.18
N SER A 46 -0.03 6.71 -6.48
CA SER A 46 0.27 5.69 -7.50
C SER A 46 0.51 6.32 -8.86
N ARG A 47 0.85 5.48 -9.85
CA ARG A 47 0.66 5.87 -11.24
C ARG A 47 -0.84 6.05 -11.52
N LEU A 48 -1.24 7.19 -12.12
CA LEU A 48 -2.64 7.53 -12.32
C LEU A 48 -3.21 6.84 -13.58
N VAL A 49 -3.46 5.53 -13.44
CA VAL A 49 -4.07 4.63 -14.44
C VAL A 49 -5.31 3.94 -13.86
N ALA A 50 -6.20 3.47 -14.71
CA ALA A 50 -7.55 3.01 -14.30
C ALA A 50 -7.53 1.89 -13.24
N TYR A 51 -6.64 0.89 -13.35
CA TYR A 51 -6.65 -0.23 -12.41
C TYR A 51 -6.18 0.13 -11.00
N LYS A 52 -5.53 1.30 -10.83
CA LYS A 52 -5.14 1.83 -9.50
C LYS A 52 -6.31 2.42 -8.72
N LYS A 53 -7.47 2.58 -9.35
CA LYS A 53 -8.72 2.96 -8.68
C LYS A 53 -8.66 4.27 -7.88
N ILE A 54 -7.86 5.23 -8.35
CA ILE A 54 -7.80 6.58 -7.74
C ILE A 54 -9.11 7.34 -7.93
N ASP A 55 -9.85 7.06 -8.99
CA ASP A 55 -11.20 7.59 -9.25
C ASP A 55 -12.16 7.33 -8.10
N ILE A 56 -12.29 6.09 -7.65
CA ILE A 56 -13.20 5.75 -6.54
C ILE A 56 -12.72 6.33 -5.19
N ILE A 57 -11.41 6.52 -5.01
CA ILE A 57 -10.88 7.21 -3.82
C ILE A 57 -11.31 8.68 -3.84
N ILE A 58 -11.12 9.38 -4.97
CA ILE A 58 -11.57 10.77 -5.14
C ILE A 58 -13.08 10.88 -4.95
N GLU A 59 -13.85 9.98 -5.56
CA GLU A 59 -15.31 9.94 -5.41
C GLU A 59 -15.74 9.76 -3.94
N ALA A 60 -15.08 8.88 -3.20
CA ALA A 60 -15.33 8.69 -1.78
C ALA A 60 -15.08 9.96 -0.96
N PHE A 61 -13.95 10.63 -1.21
CA PHE A 61 -13.61 11.86 -0.49
C PHE A 61 -14.45 13.07 -0.92
N ASN A 62 -14.95 13.11 -2.15
CA ASN A 62 -15.95 14.10 -2.57
C ASN A 62 -17.24 14.03 -1.72
N ARG A 63 -17.57 12.85 -1.17
CA ARG A 63 -18.72 12.64 -0.27
C ARG A 63 -18.41 12.92 1.20
N MET A 64 -17.14 13.23 1.52
CA MET A 64 -16.65 13.55 2.85
C MET A 64 -15.92 14.90 2.86
N PRO A 65 -16.63 16.04 2.67
CA PRO A 65 -16.02 17.35 2.48
C PRO A 65 -15.23 17.84 3.70
N ASP A 66 -15.46 17.26 4.88
CA ASP A 66 -14.72 17.51 6.13
C ASP A 66 -13.38 16.75 6.19
N LYS A 67 -13.10 15.84 5.26
CA LYS A 67 -11.86 15.05 5.19
C LYS A 67 -10.97 15.55 4.06
N LYS A 68 -9.70 15.81 4.36
CA LYS A 68 -8.71 16.23 3.35
C LYS A 68 -8.04 15.02 2.72
N LEU A 69 -7.93 15.01 1.39
CA LEU A 69 -7.19 14.01 0.64
C LEU A 69 -6.09 14.68 -0.19
N ILE A 70 -4.89 14.12 -0.14
CA ILE A 70 -3.80 14.43 -1.07
C ILE A 70 -3.63 13.23 -2.01
N VAL A 71 -3.60 13.49 -3.32
CA VAL A 71 -3.32 12.48 -4.36
C VAL A 71 -2.01 12.85 -5.05
N ILE A 72 -1.03 11.93 -4.99
CA ILE A 72 0.28 12.11 -5.63
C ILE A 72 0.49 11.05 -6.70
N GLY A 73 0.93 11.47 -7.88
CA GLY A 73 1.29 10.59 -8.97
C GLY A 73 1.08 11.20 -10.34
N GLY A 74 1.78 10.66 -11.32
CA GLY A 74 1.64 11.03 -12.72
C GLY A 74 0.91 9.93 -13.52
N GLY A 75 0.31 10.30 -14.61
CA GLY A 75 -0.33 9.34 -15.50
C GLY A 75 -1.39 9.95 -16.41
N PRO A 76 -1.94 9.14 -17.34
CA PRO A 76 -2.90 9.63 -18.34
C PRO A 76 -4.18 10.20 -17.72
N ASN A 77 -4.58 9.75 -16.53
CA ASN A 77 -5.81 10.20 -15.88
C ASN A 77 -5.64 11.47 -15.01
N LEU A 78 -4.45 12.07 -14.97
CA LEU A 78 -4.16 13.23 -14.11
C LEU A 78 -5.16 14.38 -14.32
N LYS A 79 -5.45 14.72 -15.59
CA LYS A 79 -6.40 15.80 -15.92
C LYS A 79 -7.79 15.48 -15.40
N ASN A 80 -8.29 14.29 -15.69
CA ASN A 80 -9.62 13.85 -15.28
C ASN A 80 -9.76 13.82 -13.75
N TYR A 81 -8.72 13.39 -13.02
CA TYR A 81 -8.75 13.34 -11.55
C TYR A 81 -8.71 14.74 -10.93
N LYS A 82 -8.03 15.72 -11.56
CA LYS A 82 -8.10 17.13 -11.14
C LYS A 82 -9.49 17.74 -11.35
N GLU A 83 -10.18 17.38 -12.44
CA GLU A 83 -11.54 17.84 -12.75
C GLU A 83 -12.59 17.17 -11.85
N LEU A 84 -12.35 15.93 -11.42
CA LEU A 84 -13.24 15.17 -10.53
C LEU A 84 -13.16 15.63 -9.06
N ALA A 85 -12.00 16.13 -8.64
CA ALA A 85 -11.69 16.46 -7.26
C ALA A 85 -12.41 17.74 -6.79
N ASN A 86 -13.11 17.67 -5.65
CA ASN A 86 -13.66 18.83 -4.96
C ASN A 86 -12.57 19.56 -4.14
N GLU A 87 -12.92 20.68 -3.51
CA GLU A 87 -12.00 21.59 -2.81
C GLU A 87 -11.22 20.94 -1.65
N ASN A 88 -11.76 19.88 -1.05
CA ASN A 88 -11.09 19.11 0.02
C ASN A 88 -10.02 18.14 -0.50
N ILE A 89 -9.85 18.03 -1.82
CA ILE A 89 -8.93 17.08 -2.46
C ILE A 89 -7.87 17.83 -3.27
N THR A 90 -6.60 17.56 -2.98
CA THR A 90 -5.47 18.14 -3.73
C THR A 90 -4.80 17.08 -4.60
N VAL A 91 -5.01 17.14 -5.92
CA VAL A 91 -4.35 16.26 -6.90
C VAL A 91 -3.06 16.94 -7.38
N MET A 92 -1.92 16.56 -6.80
CA MET A 92 -0.64 17.24 -6.99
C MET A 92 0.09 16.89 -8.29
N GLY A 93 -0.30 15.77 -8.94
CA GLY A 93 0.48 15.23 -10.05
C GLY A 93 1.76 14.53 -9.56
N TYR A 94 2.71 14.32 -10.48
CA TYR A 94 4.02 13.75 -10.11
C TYR A 94 4.76 14.70 -9.16
N GLN A 95 5.35 14.12 -8.11
CA GLN A 95 6.17 14.87 -7.16
C GLN A 95 7.52 14.15 -6.95
N PRO A 96 8.57 14.88 -6.59
CA PRO A 96 9.85 14.29 -6.19
C PRO A 96 9.67 13.37 -4.99
N PHE A 97 10.53 12.36 -4.89
CA PHE A 97 10.48 11.33 -3.83
C PHE A 97 10.45 11.93 -2.42
N ASN A 98 11.28 12.97 -2.16
CA ASN A 98 11.32 13.60 -0.84
C ASN A 98 9.98 14.20 -0.40
N LEU A 99 9.22 14.79 -1.35
CA LEU A 99 7.90 15.33 -1.04
C LEU A 99 6.87 14.21 -0.82
N LEU A 100 6.92 13.16 -1.64
CA LEU A 100 6.06 11.98 -1.43
C LEU A 100 6.33 11.36 -0.05
N LYS A 101 7.59 11.16 0.31
CA LYS A 101 8.00 10.66 1.62
C LYS A 101 7.47 11.55 2.76
N GLU A 102 7.67 12.86 2.67
CA GLU A 102 7.13 13.82 3.64
C GLU A 102 5.61 13.67 3.80
N LYS A 103 4.89 13.55 2.69
CA LYS A 103 3.43 13.37 2.75
C LYS A 103 3.03 12.01 3.33
N MET A 104 3.82 10.95 3.11
CA MET A 104 3.60 9.66 3.77
C MET A 104 3.83 9.75 5.27
N GLN A 105 4.91 10.41 5.71
CA GLN A 105 5.26 10.57 7.12
C GLN A 105 4.16 11.25 7.94
N HIS A 106 3.52 12.25 7.38
CA HIS A 106 2.53 13.07 8.09
C HIS A 106 1.07 12.73 7.78
N ALA A 107 0.80 11.79 6.88
CA ALA A 107 -0.58 11.39 6.60
C ALA A 107 -1.22 10.69 7.81
N LYS A 108 -2.51 10.96 8.03
CA LYS A 108 -3.32 10.29 9.05
C LYS A 108 -3.49 8.80 8.73
N ALA A 109 -3.73 8.49 7.46
CA ALA A 109 -3.70 7.14 6.89
C ALA A 109 -3.43 7.20 5.38
N PHE A 110 -2.95 6.09 4.84
CA PHE A 110 -2.76 5.88 3.40
C PHE A 110 -3.92 5.08 2.84
N ILE A 111 -4.54 5.53 1.72
CA ILE A 111 -5.66 4.83 1.07
C ILE A 111 -5.15 4.06 -0.14
N PHE A 112 -5.41 2.76 -0.17
CA PHE A 112 -4.95 1.88 -1.24
C PHE A 112 -6.12 1.04 -1.80
N ALA A 113 -6.60 1.39 -2.99
CA ALA A 113 -7.78 0.75 -3.60
C ALA A 113 -7.45 -0.18 -4.78
N ALA A 114 -6.16 -0.34 -5.11
CA ALA A 114 -5.75 -1.19 -6.22
C ALA A 114 -5.83 -2.69 -5.87
N ASP A 115 -6.18 -3.51 -6.86
CA ASP A 115 -5.91 -4.94 -6.84
C ASP A 115 -4.53 -5.17 -7.48
N GLU A 116 -3.57 -5.56 -6.68
CA GLU A 116 -2.17 -5.72 -7.09
C GLU A 116 -1.58 -7.05 -6.67
N ASP A 117 -0.54 -7.43 -7.40
CA ASP A 117 0.20 -8.66 -7.15
C ASP A 117 0.89 -8.68 -5.78
N PHE A 118 1.36 -7.52 -5.30
CA PHE A 118 2.01 -7.38 -4.00
C PHE A 118 1.66 -6.05 -3.33
N GLY A 119 1.98 -4.91 -3.95
CA GLY A 119 1.73 -3.59 -3.39
C GLY A 119 2.85 -3.10 -2.47
N MET A 120 3.92 -2.55 -3.03
CA MET A 120 5.03 -2.01 -2.23
C MET A 120 4.67 -0.71 -1.50
N ILE A 121 3.87 0.14 -2.11
CA ILE A 121 3.58 1.48 -1.59
C ILE A 121 2.83 1.49 -0.23
N PRO A 122 1.94 0.53 0.10
CA PRO A 122 1.44 0.35 1.46
C PRO A 122 2.57 0.15 2.48
N ILE A 123 3.56 -0.69 2.17
CA ILE A 123 4.70 -0.96 3.07
C ILE A 123 5.56 0.29 3.25
N GLU A 124 5.73 1.11 2.20
CA GLU A 124 6.44 2.39 2.27
C GLU A 124 5.73 3.38 3.22
N ALA A 125 4.39 3.41 3.18
CA ALA A 125 3.61 4.21 4.12
C ALA A 125 3.73 3.68 5.56
N GLU A 126 3.65 2.36 5.75
CA GLU A 126 3.84 1.72 7.06
C GLU A 126 5.26 1.94 7.60
N ALA A 127 6.28 1.96 6.73
CA ALA A 127 7.66 2.29 7.11
C ALA A 127 7.78 3.71 7.68
N CYS A 128 6.94 4.64 7.24
CA CYS A 128 6.79 5.98 7.82
C CYS A 128 5.94 6.01 9.11
N GLY A 129 5.44 4.87 9.58
CA GLY A 129 4.50 4.79 10.70
C GLY A 129 3.07 5.17 10.32
N THR A 130 2.70 5.13 9.05
CA THR A 130 1.38 5.54 8.58
C THR A 130 0.49 4.32 8.36
N PRO A 131 -0.65 4.20 9.06
CA PRO A 131 -1.57 3.09 8.88
C PRO A 131 -2.21 3.12 7.49
N VAL A 132 -2.62 1.94 7.02
CA VAL A 132 -3.15 1.76 5.67
C VAL A 132 -4.62 1.33 5.70
N ILE A 133 -5.47 1.99 4.91
CA ILE A 133 -6.83 1.54 4.61
C ILE A 133 -6.80 0.97 3.20
N ALA A 134 -6.85 -0.36 3.06
CA ALA A 134 -6.60 -1.05 1.80
C ALA A 134 -7.80 -1.83 1.27
N TYR A 135 -7.84 -2.01 -0.05
CA TYR A 135 -8.70 -3.03 -0.64
C TYR A 135 -8.20 -4.42 -0.23
N GLY A 136 -9.07 -5.19 0.46
CA GLY A 136 -8.77 -6.50 1.03
C GLY A 136 -8.74 -7.61 -0.03
N HIS A 137 -7.88 -7.47 -1.06
CA HIS A 137 -7.70 -8.43 -2.13
C HIS A 137 -6.26 -8.38 -2.66
N GLY A 138 -5.80 -9.51 -3.23
CA GLY A 138 -4.46 -9.58 -3.81
C GLY A 138 -3.35 -9.47 -2.79
N GLY A 139 -2.28 -8.79 -3.16
CA GLY A 139 -1.08 -8.64 -2.35
C GLY A 139 -1.26 -7.75 -1.12
N SER A 140 -2.29 -6.89 -1.07
CA SER A 140 -2.54 -6.06 0.12
C SER A 140 -2.82 -6.90 1.37
N LEU A 141 -3.38 -8.10 1.22
CA LEU A 141 -3.58 -9.06 2.33
C LEU A 141 -2.27 -9.59 2.92
N GLU A 142 -1.15 -9.40 2.22
CA GLU A 142 0.18 -9.84 2.66
C GLU A 142 1.04 -8.66 3.16
N THR A 143 0.71 -7.44 2.70
CA THR A 143 1.46 -6.22 3.02
C THR A 143 0.87 -5.42 4.17
N VAL A 144 -0.42 -5.55 4.47
CA VAL A 144 -1.10 -4.87 5.58
C VAL A 144 -1.51 -5.90 6.63
N CYS A 145 -1.27 -5.61 7.90
CA CYS A 145 -1.73 -6.43 9.03
C CYS A 145 -3.05 -5.88 9.57
N ASP A 146 -4.15 -6.59 9.27
CA ASP A 146 -5.50 -6.17 9.66
C ASP A 146 -5.64 -5.94 11.18
N GLY A 147 -6.27 -4.83 11.53
CA GLY A 147 -6.46 -4.43 12.93
C GLY A 147 -5.20 -3.99 13.68
N LYS A 148 -4.01 -4.02 13.03
CA LYS A 148 -2.73 -3.67 13.64
C LYS A 148 -1.99 -2.55 12.90
N THR A 149 -1.78 -2.71 11.59
CA THR A 149 -1.10 -1.70 10.77
C THR A 149 -2.05 -1.01 9.80
N GLY A 150 -3.28 -1.50 9.73
CA GLY A 150 -4.31 -0.95 8.89
C GLY A 150 -5.60 -1.75 8.99
N MET A 151 -6.49 -1.50 8.05
CA MET A 151 -7.77 -2.19 7.92
C MET A 151 -8.15 -2.37 6.46
N PHE A 152 -9.08 -3.28 6.20
CA PHE A 152 -9.54 -3.58 4.85
C PHE A 152 -10.97 -3.13 4.59
N PHE A 153 -11.22 -2.73 3.33
CA PHE A 153 -12.54 -2.73 2.72
C PHE A 153 -12.57 -3.79 1.61
N TYR A 154 -13.73 -4.39 1.34
CA TYR A 154 -13.81 -5.60 0.50
C TYR A 154 -14.54 -5.41 -0.83
N GLU A 155 -14.99 -4.20 -1.13
CA GLU A 155 -15.58 -3.84 -2.42
C GLU A 155 -14.87 -2.63 -3.00
N GLN A 156 -14.45 -2.70 -4.28
CA GLN A 156 -13.83 -1.55 -4.96
C GLN A 156 -14.88 -0.50 -5.34
N THR A 157 -15.51 0.10 -4.34
CA THR A 157 -16.54 1.14 -4.49
C THR A 157 -16.23 2.35 -3.60
N ALA A 158 -16.73 3.52 -4.00
CA ALA A 158 -16.62 4.71 -3.17
C ALA A 158 -17.33 4.54 -1.81
N ASP A 159 -18.47 3.83 -1.76
CA ASP A 159 -19.21 3.57 -0.53
C ASP A 159 -18.40 2.76 0.48
N ALA A 160 -17.70 1.71 0.01
CA ALA A 160 -16.85 0.89 0.87
C ALA A 160 -15.70 1.71 1.47
N ILE A 161 -15.08 2.60 0.68
CA ILE A 161 -14.02 3.50 1.16
C ILE A 161 -14.57 4.50 2.18
N VAL A 162 -15.75 5.11 1.93
CA VAL A 162 -16.42 6.01 2.88
C VAL A 162 -16.67 5.31 4.21
N ASN A 163 -17.18 4.08 4.19
CA ASN A 163 -17.45 3.30 5.39
C ASN A 163 -16.16 2.96 6.15
N ALA A 164 -15.11 2.52 5.43
CA ALA A 164 -13.81 2.22 6.04
C ALA A 164 -13.17 3.47 6.67
N VAL A 165 -13.22 4.63 6.02
CA VAL A 165 -12.71 5.88 6.58
C VAL A 165 -13.50 6.30 7.82
N LYS A 166 -14.83 6.17 7.82
CA LYS A 166 -15.67 6.46 9.00
C LYS A 166 -15.37 5.50 10.16
N GLU A 167 -15.18 4.24 9.88
CA GLU A 167 -14.82 3.25 10.88
C GLU A 167 -13.43 3.55 11.47
N PHE A 168 -12.44 3.84 10.63
CA PHE A 168 -11.10 4.27 11.04
C PHE A 168 -11.15 5.50 11.96
N GLU A 169 -11.97 6.50 11.64
CA GLU A 169 -12.16 7.70 12.48
C GLU A 169 -12.80 7.36 13.82
N THR A 170 -13.74 6.42 13.84
CA THR A 170 -14.43 5.99 15.08
C THR A 170 -13.50 5.23 16.01
N MET A 171 -12.63 4.37 15.44
CA MET A 171 -11.62 3.63 16.18
C MET A 171 -10.56 4.57 16.78
N GLY A 172 -10.30 5.72 16.15
CA GLY A 172 -9.21 6.64 16.50
C GLY A 172 -7.83 6.01 16.27
N SER A 173 -6.81 6.60 16.89
CA SER A 173 -5.43 6.09 16.78
C SER A 173 -5.14 4.87 17.67
N ALA A 174 -6.08 4.47 18.52
CA ALA A 174 -5.83 3.44 19.54
C ALA A 174 -5.46 2.05 18.99
N PRO A 175 -6.12 1.51 17.94
CA PRO A 175 -5.74 0.20 17.41
C PRO A 175 -4.50 0.23 16.51
N PHE A 176 -4.19 1.37 15.88
CA PHE A 176 -3.12 1.48 14.89
C PHE A 176 -1.93 2.25 15.49
N LYS A 177 -1.08 1.53 16.23
CA LYS A 177 0.14 2.14 16.75
C LYS A 177 1.13 2.36 15.61
N TYR A 178 1.64 3.58 15.49
CA TYR A 178 2.57 3.95 14.41
C TYR A 178 3.87 3.13 14.45
N GLU A 179 4.31 2.75 15.65
CA GLU A 179 5.45 1.86 15.87
C GLU A 179 5.18 0.44 15.33
N ASP A 180 3.94 -0.05 15.43
CA ASP A 180 3.56 -1.35 14.88
C ASP A 180 3.60 -1.34 13.35
N CYS A 181 3.19 -0.23 12.71
CA CYS A 181 3.33 -0.06 11.26
C CYS A 181 4.81 -0.15 10.85
N ARG A 182 5.68 0.60 11.53
CA ARG A 182 7.13 0.56 11.27
C ARG A 182 7.71 -0.83 11.44
N SER A 183 7.42 -1.49 12.56
CA SER A 183 7.93 -2.83 12.87
C SER A 183 7.42 -3.88 11.86
N TRP A 184 6.21 -3.72 11.35
CA TRP A 184 5.66 -4.58 10.31
C TRP A 184 6.41 -4.41 8.99
N ALA A 185 6.65 -3.16 8.56
CA ALA A 185 7.38 -2.85 7.34
C ALA A 185 8.82 -3.40 7.36
N GLU A 186 9.49 -3.47 8.52
CA GLU A 186 10.85 -4.02 8.66
C GLU A 186 10.96 -5.49 8.23
N ARG A 187 9.86 -6.23 8.20
CA ARG A 187 9.80 -7.59 7.66
C ARG A 187 10.08 -7.65 6.16
N PHE A 188 10.01 -6.53 5.47
CA PHE A 188 10.27 -6.39 4.03
C PHE A 188 11.61 -5.70 3.75
N SER A 189 12.58 -5.88 4.63
CA SER A 189 13.92 -5.30 4.48
C SER A 189 14.72 -5.92 3.34
N GLU A 190 15.70 -5.18 2.84
CA GLU A 190 16.60 -5.63 1.78
C GLU A 190 17.48 -6.81 2.24
N GLU A 191 17.92 -6.80 3.49
CA GLU A 191 18.75 -7.87 4.09
C GLU A 191 18.00 -9.20 4.12
N ARG A 192 16.71 -9.17 4.53
CA ARG A 192 15.84 -10.35 4.51
C ARG A 192 15.71 -10.88 3.08
N PHE A 193 15.38 -10.00 2.12
CA PHE A 193 15.20 -10.39 0.73
C PHE A 193 16.46 -11.02 0.12
N LYS A 194 17.63 -10.38 0.31
CA LYS A 194 18.92 -10.92 -0.16
C LYS A 194 19.23 -12.30 0.43
N ARG A 195 18.97 -12.47 1.73
CA ARG A 195 19.19 -13.76 2.40
C ARG A 195 18.28 -14.84 1.81
N GLU A 196 16.98 -14.61 1.71
CA GLU A 196 16.01 -15.59 1.20
C GLU A 196 16.27 -15.99 -0.26
N ILE A 197 16.59 -15.01 -1.13
CA ILE A 197 16.97 -15.31 -2.53
C ILE A 197 18.25 -16.14 -2.57
N LYS A 198 19.27 -15.80 -1.79
CA LYS A 198 20.53 -16.53 -1.76
C LYS A 198 20.33 -17.98 -1.29
N GLU A 199 19.64 -18.17 -0.19
CA GLU A 199 19.33 -19.49 0.36
C GLU A 199 18.58 -20.37 -0.66
N PHE A 200 17.57 -19.80 -1.31
CA PHE A 200 16.81 -20.50 -2.35
C PHE A 200 17.69 -20.91 -3.53
N VAL A 201 18.51 -20.00 -4.04
CA VAL A 201 19.40 -20.29 -5.19
C VAL A 201 20.42 -21.36 -4.82
N GLU A 202 21.06 -21.27 -3.64
CA GLU A 202 22.03 -22.26 -3.18
C GLU A 202 21.42 -23.66 -3.00
N GLU A 203 20.19 -23.72 -2.46
CA GLU A 203 19.44 -24.98 -2.33
C GLU A 203 19.19 -25.61 -3.70
N LYS A 204 18.65 -24.84 -4.63
CA LYS A 204 18.32 -25.36 -5.98
C LYS A 204 19.56 -25.71 -6.79
N TYR A 205 20.66 -24.97 -6.62
CA TYR A 205 21.92 -25.32 -7.24
C TYR A 205 22.49 -26.67 -6.72
N LYS A 206 22.40 -26.92 -5.41
CA LYS A 206 22.78 -28.20 -4.83
C LYS A 206 21.89 -29.37 -5.30
N GLU A 207 20.58 -29.12 -5.45
CA GLU A 207 19.66 -30.15 -6.00
C GLU A 207 19.98 -30.51 -7.46
N PHE A 208 20.31 -29.49 -8.27
CA PHE A 208 20.62 -29.67 -9.68
C PHE A 208 21.91 -30.44 -9.94
N ASN A 209 22.90 -30.32 -9.05
CA ASN A 209 24.22 -30.97 -9.18
C ASN A 209 24.30 -32.35 -8.50
N LYS A 210 23.20 -32.90 -8.00
CA LYS A 210 23.08 -34.28 -7.51
C LYS A 210 22.64 -35.23 -8.62
#